data_bbafab825a63c603ef3ae9b61fb69027
#
_entry.id   bbafab825a63c603ef3ae9b61fb69027
#
_cell.length_a   1.000
_cell.length_b   1.000
_cell.length_c   1.000
_cell.angle_alpha   90.00
_cell.angle_beta   90.00
_cell.angle_gamma   90.00
#
_symmetry.space_group_name_H-M   'P 1'
#
loop_
_entity.id
_entity.type
_entity.pdbx_description
1 polymer ?
#
loop_
_entity_poly.entity_id
_entity_poly.type
_entity_poly.pdbx_seq_one_letter_code
_entity_poly.pdbx_strand_id
1 'polypeptide(L)'
;MFIDTHTHLYTEEFDADRHEVVSRAFEAGAGALLLPNINAETIDPMLDMCRQWPGRCFPMMGLHPTEFTSDPFPTLQAMHQLLQTNARYIGVGEVGLDFYYDEAPDADLQIQVLQEQTRWAVEFQLPLMIHSRSAHRQLVDTLLPFAPQLPGGVFHCFGGTAGETPG
;
A
#
# COMPACT_ATOMS: atom_id res chain seq x y z
N MET A 1 -4.04 -5.18 23.33
CA MET A 1 -3.50 -4.19 22.35
C MET A 1 -3.16 -4.95 21.08
N PHE A 2 -3.61 -4.47 19.93
CA PHE A 2 -3.29 -5.01 18.59
C PHE A 2 -2.94 -3.85 17.65
N ILE A 3 -2.37 -4.17 16.49
CA ILE A 3 -2.11 -3.20 15.42
C ILE A 3 -3.00 -3.60 14.24
N ASP A 4 -3.79 -2.66 13.73
CA ASP A 4 -4.45 -2.83 12.44
C ASP A 4 -3.44 -2.47 11.35
N THR A 5 -2.98 -3.48 10.64
CA THR A 5 -1.90 -3.34 9.67
C THR A 5 -2.36 -2.88 8.30
N HIS A 6 -3.68 -2.79 8.05
CA HIS A 6 -4.23 -2.40 6.76
C HIS A 6 -5.63 -1.82 6.88
N THR A 7 -5.77 -0.51 6.78
CA THR A 7 -7.07 0.15 6.78
C THR A 7 -7.06 1.43 5.95
N HIS A 8 -8.20 1.72 5.28
CA HIS A 8 -8.41 2.90 4.44
C HIS A 8 -9.43 3.86 5.06
N LEU A 9 -9.43 4.04 6.39
CA LEU A 9 -10.37 4.91 7.11
C LEU A 9 -10.28 6.39 6.70
N TYR A 10 -9.31 6.75 5.87
CA TYR A 10 -9.15 8.10 5.32
C TYR A 10 -10.02 8.37 4.06
N THR A 11 -10.65 7.34 3.47
CA THR A 11 -11.48 7.46 2.27
C THR A 11 -12.82 8.16 2.55
N GLU A 12 -13.46 8.66 1.49
CA GLU A 12 -14.70 9.48 1.58
C GLU A 12 -15.87 8.75 2.22
N GLU A 13 -15.91 7.42 2.15
CA GLU A 13 -16.94 6.60 2.79
C GLU A 13 -17.02 6.83 4.31
N PHE A 14 -15.92 7.28 4.92
CA PHE A 14 -15.83 7.56 6.35
C PHE A 14 -15.96 9.04 6.71
N ASP A 15 -16.15 9.95 5.74
CA ASP A 15 -16.17 11.40 6.02
C ASP A 15 -17.19 11.80 7.11
N ALA A 16 -18.33 11.12 7.12
CA ALA A 16 -19.43 11.43 8.06
C ALA A 16 -19.12 11.02 9.50
N ASP A 17 -18.33 9.96 9.74
CA ASP A 17 -18.13 9.37 11.07
C ASP A 17 -16.68 8.91 11.34
N ARG A 18 -15.73 9.27 10.51
CA ARG A 18 -14.30 8.88 10.62
C ARG A 18 -13.76 9.03 12.05
N HIS A 19 -14.01 10.16 12.67
CA HIS A 19 -13.51 10.41 14.03
C HIS A 19 -14.07 9.42 15.04
N GLU A 20 -15.35 9.08 14.94
CA GLU A 20 -15.99 8.11 15.83
C GLU A 20 -15.49 6.69 15.57
N VAL A 21 -15.33 6.30 14.29
CA VAL A 21 -14.80 4.97 13.90
C VAL A 21 -13.38 4.78 14.44
N VAL A 22 -12.51 5.77 14.24
CA VAL A 22 -11.13 5.72 14.72
C VAL A 22 -11.07 5.71 16.24
N SER A 23 -11.91 6.51 16.93
CA SER A 23 -11.98 6.51 18.40
C SER A 23 -12.40 5.14 18.93
N ARG A 24 -13.44 4.53 18.36
CA ARG A 24 -13.86 3.17 18.72
C ARG A 24 -12.79 2.12 18.50
N ALA A 25 -12.01 2.22 17.41
CA ALA A 25 -10.90 1.31 17.17
C ALA A 25 -9.84 1.40 18.29
N PHE A 26 -9.51 2.60 18.72
CA PHE A 26 -8.56 2.81 19.81
C PHE A 26 -9.12 2.37 21.16
N GLU A 27 -10.38 2.62 21.44
CA GLU A 27 -11.08 2.15 22.65
C GLU A 27 -11.14 0.61 22.69
N ALA A 28 -11.32 -0.03 21.53
CA ALA A 28 -11.28 -1.49 21.41
C ALA A 28 -9.86 -2.09 21.57
N GLY A 29 -8.83 -1.24 21.71
CA GLY A 29 -7.46 -1.67 22.01
C GLY A 29 -6.51 -1.67 20.81
N ALA A 30 -6.88 -1.07 19.68
CA ALA A 30 -5.92 -0.81 18.62
C ALA A 30 -4.80 0.11 19.13
N GLY A 31 -3.56 -0.29 19.01
CA GLY A 31 -2.39 0.50 19.37
C GLY A 31 -1.97 1.44 18.26
N ALA A 32 -2.11 1.00 17.02
CA ALA A 32 -1.79 1.74 15.81
C ALA A 32 -2.67 1.30 14.63
N LEU A 33 -2.82 2.20 13.66
CA LEU A 33 -3.45 1.96 12.36
C LEU A 33 -2.42 2.26 11.27
N LEU A 34 -2.17 1.30 10.39
CA LEU A 34 -1.31 1.49 9.22
C LEU A 34 -2.19 1.80 8.01
N LEU A 35 -1.87 2.88 7.32
CA LEU A 35 -2.69 3.45 6.25
C LEU A 35 -1.97 3.32 4.91
N PRO A 36 -2.16 2.22 4.17
CA PRO A 36 -1.65 2.12 2.80
C PRO A 36 -2.42 3.09 1.90
N ASN A 37 -1.68 3.81 1.01
CA ASN A 37 -2.30 4.70 0.05
C ASN A 37 -2.92 3.94 -1.13
N ILE A 38 -3.95 4.50 -1.75
CA ILE A 38 -4.66 3.92 -2.89
C ILE A 38 -4.21 4.57 -4.20
N ASN A 39 -4.37 5.90 -4.31
CA ASN A 39 -4.10 6.69 -5.52
C ASN A 39 -3.63 8.11 -5.17
N ALA A 40 -3.51 8.99 -6.16
CA ALA A 40 -3.03 10.36 -5.94
C ALA A 40 -4.00 11.19 -5.09
N GLU A 41 -5.30 11.00 -5.26
CA GLU A 41 -6.36 11.75 -4.59
C GLU A 41 -6.45 11.42 -3.10
N THR A 42 -6.01 10.23 -2.70
CA THR A 42 -6.08 9.75 -1.32
C THR A 42 -4.86 10.11 -0.46
N ILE A 43 -3.79 10.67 -1.05
CA ILE A 43 -2.57 11.05 -0.33
C ILE A 43 -2.87 12.09 0.76
N ASP A 44 -3.52 13.19 0.40
CA ASP A 44 -3.81 14.27 1.35
C ASP A 44 -4.77 13.84 2.46
N PRO A 45 -5.91 13.17 2.20
CA PRO A 45 -6.77 12.61 3.24
C PRO A 45 -6.04 11.65 4.20
N MET A 46 -5.18 10.77 3.67
CA MET A 46 -4.38 9.86 4.49
C MET A 46 -3.40 10.61 5.40
N LEU A 47 -2.70 11.60 4.87
CA LEU A 47 -1.76 12.41 5.65
C LEU A 47 -2.49 13.30 6.68
N ASP A 48 -3.68 13.81 6.35
CA ASP A 48 -4.54 14.53 7.29
C ASP A 48 -4.94 13.65 8.46
N MET A 49 -5.33 12.41 8.20
CA MET A 49 -5.63 11.46 9.26
C MET A 49 -4.41 11.21 10.15
N CYS A 50 -3.21 11.06 9.58
CA CYS A 50 -1.98 10.91 10.38
C CYS A 50 -1.67 12.17 11.22
N ARG A 51 -2.01 13.37 10.74
CA ARG A 51 -1.86 14.62 11.52
C ARG A 51 -2.84 14.71 12.69
N GLN A 52 -4.05 14.19 12.52
CA GLN A 52 -5.09 14.19 13.56
C GLN A 52 -4.79 13.19 14.68
N TRP A 53 -4.14 12.06 14.37
CA TRP A 53 -3.77 11.02 15.34
C TRP A 53 -2.26 10.73 15.32
N PRO A 54 -1.42 11.69 15.74
CA PRO A 54 0.04 11.54 15.70
C PRO A 54 0.51 10.39 16.59
N GLY A 55 1.40 9.56 16.05
CA GLY A 55 1.91 8.39 16.75
C GLY A 55 0.93 7.21 16.87
N ARG A 56 -0.25 7.32 16.24
CA ARG A 56 -1.27 6.28 16.21
C ARG A 56 -1.65 5.86 14.78
N CYS A 57 -1.58 6.77 13.82
CA CYS A 57 -1.82 6.52 12.40
C CYS A 57 -0.52 6.72 11.63
N PHE A 58 -0.19 5.76 10.76
CA PHE A 58 1.08 5.71 10.05
C PHE A 58 0.86 5.51 8.55
N PRO A 59 1.34 6.42 7.69
CA PRO A 59 1.11 6.37 6.25
C PRO A 59 2.09 5.43 5.55
N MET A 60 1.62 4.79 4.48
CA MET A 60 2.45 4.14 3.47
C MET A 60 2.18 4.79 2.11
N MET A 61 3.17 4.89 1.24
CA MET A 61 3.02 5.48 -0.10
C MET A 61 2.91 4.40 -1.15
N GLY A 62 1.87 4.43 -1.96
CA GLY A 62 1.70 3.49 -3.06
C GLY A 62 0.59 3.87 -4.02
N LEU A 63 0.63 3.28 -5.22
CA LEU A 63 -0.40 3.33 -6.23
C LEU A 63 -0.94 1.90 -6.41
N HIS A 64 -2.20 1.72 -6.03
CA HIS A 64 -2.88 0.43 -6.11
C HIS A 64 -3.02 -0.06 -7.56
N PRO A 65 -2.91 -1.36 -7.86
CA PRO A 65 -2.89 -1.88 -9.23
C PRO A 65 -4.17 -1.61 -10.04
N THR A 66 -5.29 -1.30 -9.42
CA THR A 66 -6.56 -0.97 -10.10
C THR A 66 -6.79 0.52 -10.33
N GLU A 67 -5.90 1.40 -9.85
CA GLU A 67 -6.14 2.83 -9.71
C GLU A 67 -5.45 3.70 -10.78
N PHE A 68 -5.08 3.11 -11.88
CA PHE A 68 -4.53 3.84 -13.04
C PHE A 68 -5.06 3.23 -14.34
N THR A 69 -5.11 4.01 -15.42
CA THR A 69 -5.70 3.57 -16.69
C THR A 69 -4.73 3.56 -17.86
N SER A 70 -3.97 4.63 -18.13
CA SER A 70 -3.16 4.74 -19.34
C SER A 70 -1.68 4.93 -19.06
N ASP A 71 -1.30 6.05 -18.43
CA ASP A 71 0.10 6.37 -18.12
C ASP A 71 0.24 6.70 -16.64
N PRO A 72 0.65 5.74 -15.80
CA PRO A 72 0.82 5.95 -14.37
C PRO A 72 2.15 6.66 -14.00
N PHE A 73 3.10 6.77 -14.91
CA PHE A 73 4.46 7.18 -14.58
C PHE A 73 4.59 8.62 -14.07
N PRO A 74 3.83 9.63 -14.56
CA PRO A 74 3.81 10.96 -13.95
C PRO A 74 3.33 10.94 -12.50
N THR A 75 2.30 10.15 -12.19
CA THR A 75 1.80 9.96 -10.83
C THR A 75 2.85 9.28 -9.94
N LEU A 76 3.48 8.22 -10.43
CA LEU A 76 4.56 7.54 -9.73
C LEU A 76 5.73 8.49 -9.43
N GLN A 77 6.11 9.34 -10.38
CA GLN A 77 7.17 10.34 -10.18
C GLN A 77 6.82 11.33 -9.06
N ALA A 78 5.58 11.81 -9.02
CA ALA A 78 5.13 12.71 -7.95
C ALA A 78 5.13 12.00 -6.58
N MET A 79 4.66 10.75 -6.51
CA MET A 79 4.68 9.93 -5.28
C MET A 79 6.10 9.68 -4.79
N HIS A 80 7.03 9.35 -5.69
CA HIS A 80 8.45 9.17 -5.36
C HIS A 80 9.06 10.45 -4.76
N GLN A 81 8.77 11.62 -5.32
CA GLN A 81 9.21 12.90 -4.77
C GLN A 81 8.66 13.14 -3.35
N LEU A 82 7.42 12.74 -3.08
CA LEU A 82 6.85 12.83 -1.73
C LEU A 82 7.57 11.90 -0.74
N LEU A 83 7.95 10.70 -1.15
CA LEU A 83 8.80 9.82 -0.33
C LEU A 83 10.15 10.46 0.02
N GLN A 84 10.79 11.13 -0.93
CA GLN A 84 12.07 11.81 -0.72
C GLN A 84 11.96 12.98 0.26
N THR A 85 10.86 13.70 0.25
CA THR A 85 10.69 14.95 1.01
C THR A 85 10.03 14.75 2.37
N ASN A 86 9.42 13.60 2.63
CA ASN A 86 8.67 13.33 3.85
C ASN A 86 9.09 11.99 4.48
N ALA A 87 9.94 12.06 5.48
CA ALA A 87 10.48 10.89 6.20
C ALA A 87 9.48 10.13 7.11
N ARG A 88 8.17 10.35 6.97
CA ARG A 88 7.17 9.76 7.87
C ARG A 88 6.50 8.50 7.33
N TYR A 89 6.70 8.15 6.07
CA TYR A 89 6.17 6.92 5.52
C TYR A 89 6.88 5.72 6.14
N ILE A 90 6.10 4.73 6.55
CA ILE A 90 6.60 3.52 7.21
C ILE A 90 6.67 2.32 6.28
N GLY A 91 6.22 2.45 5.05
CA GLY A 91 6.20 1.41 4.04
C GLY A 91 5.86 1.94 2.66
N VAL A 92 6.04 1.10 1.66
CA VAL A 92 5.53 1.30 0.31
C VAL A 92 4.31 0.40 0.12
N GLY A 93 3.15 1.02 -0.09
CA GLY A 93 1.87 0.32 -0.19
C GLY A 93 0.64 1.26 -0.20
N GLU A 94 -0.47 0.77 -0.72
CA GLU A 94 -0.71 -0.57 -1.21
C GLU A 94 -0.21 -0.71 -2.65
N VAL A 95 0.58 -1.74 -2.90
CA VAL A 95 1.16 -2.03 -4.22
C VAL A 95 0.95 -3.49 -4.58
N GLY A 96 0.95 -3.85 -5.84
CA GLY A 96 0.79 -5.25 -6.19
C GLY A 96 0.24 -5.49 -7.58
N LEU A 97 -0.46 -6.64 -7.72
CA LEU A 97 -1.11 -7.06 -8.97
C LEU A 97 -2.55 -7.50 -8.70
N ASP A 98 -3.46 -7.08 -9.57
CA ASP A 98 -4.86 -7.51 -9.58
C ASP A 98 -5.28 -7.88 -11.01
N PHE A 99 -5.51 -9.18 -11.23
CA PHE A 99 -5.95 -9.71 -12.53
C PHE A 99 -7.39 -10.24 -12.47
N TYR A 100 -8.14 -9.78 -11.49
CA TYR A 100 -9.51 -10.23 -11.28
C TYR A 100 -10.54 -9.40 -12.06
N TYR A 101 -10.33 -8.10 -12.17
CA TYR A 101 -11.27 -7.19 -12.83
C TYR A 101 -10.92 -7.00 -14.30
N ASP A 102 -11.91 -7.14 -15.18
CA ASP A 102 -11.73 -6.95 -16.63
C ASP A 102 -11.37 -5.49 -16.98
N GLU A 103 -11.79 -4.53 -16.17
CA GLU A 103 -11.48 -3.10 -16.33
C GLU A 103 -10.14 -2.70 -15.70
N ALA A 104 -9.47 -3.61 -15.01
CA ALA A 104 -8.15 -3.33 -14.44
C ALA A 104 -7.13 -3.01 -15.55
N PRO A 105 -6.08 -2.25 -15.22
CA PRO A 105 -4.99 -1.99 -16.16
C PRO A 105 -4.37 -3.28 -16.70
N ASP A 106 -3.79 -3.18 -17.89
CA ASP A 106 -3.06 -4.29 -18.52
C ASP A 106 -2.01 -4.90 -17.57
N ALA A 107 -1.88 -6.23 -17.60
CA ALA A 107 -1.01 -6.97 -16.69
C ALA A 107 0.47 -6.54 -16.78
N ASP A 108 0.97 -6.29 -17.99
CA ASP A 108 2.35 -5.86 -18.18
C ASP A 108 2.58 -4.46 -17.62
N LEU A 109 1.58 -3.58 -17.71
CA LEU A 109 1.64 -2.24 -17.11
C LEU A 109 1.60 -2.32 -15.59
N GLN A 110 0.74 -3.16 -15.00
CA GLN A 110 0.73 -3.39 -13.56
C GLN A 110 2.09 -3.91 -13.06
N ILE A 111 2.71 -4.84 -13.79
CA ILE A 111 4.04 -5.37 -13.44
C ILE A 111 5.10 -4.24 -13.47
N GLN A 112 5.09 -3.37 -14.47
CA GLN A 112 6.02 -2.24 -14.54
C GLN A 112 5.83 -1.27 -13.36
N VAL A 113 4.57 -0.96 -13.02
CA VAL A 113 4.21 -0.11 -11.86
C VAL A 113 4.68 -0.74 -10.56
N LEU A 114 4.46 -2.04 -10.37
CA LEU A 114 4.93 -2.78 -9.20
C LEU A 114 6.47 -2.75 -9.10
N GLN A 115 7.17 -3.00 -10.19
CA GLN A 115 8.64 -2.97 -10.21
C GLN A 115 9.20 -1.59 -9.83
N GLU A 116 8.58 -0.51 -10.33
CA GLU A 116 8.99 0.85 -9.98
C GLU A 116 8.82 1.11 -8.48
N GLN A 117 7.68 0.78 -7.93
CA GLN A 117 7.40 0.95 -6.50
C GLN A 117 8.26 0.02 -5.62
N THR A 118 8.61 -1.16 -6.12
CA THR A 118 9.55 -2.06 -5.44
C THR A 118 10.96 -1.44 -5.37
N ARG A 119 11.39 -0.71 -6.42
CA ARG A 119 12.66 0.03 -6.37
C ARG A 119 12.64 1.11 -5.28
N TRP A 120 11.50 1.78 -5.06
CA TRP A 120 11.38 2.73 -3.94
C TRP A 120 11.54 2.03 -2.60
N ALA A 121 10.93 0.87 -2.42
CA ALA A 121 11.08 0.08 -1.19
C ALA A 121 12.54 -0.27 -0.91
N VAL A 122 13.31 -0.63 -1.94
CA VAL A 122 14.75 -0.86 -1.84
C VAL A 122 15.51 0.45 -1.55
N GLU A 123 15.23 1.53 -2.28
CA GLU A 123 15.92 2.82 -2.14
C GLU A 123 15.76 3.41 -0.73
N PHE A 124 14.51 3.42 -0.22
CA PHE A 124 14.19 4.01 1.09
C PHE A 124 14.26 3.01 2.24
N GLN A 125 14.60 1.74 1.98
CA GLN A 125 14.60 0.66 2.97
C GLN A 125 13.28 0.57 3.73
N LEU A 126 12.16 0.61 2.99
CA LEU A 126 10.80 0.52 3.49
C LEU A 126 10.19 -0.84 3.14
N PRO A 127 9.43 -1.49 4.06
CA PRO A 127 8.72 -2.73 3.76
C PRO A 127 7.59 -2.51 2.76
N LEU A 128 7.24 -3.58 2.03
CA LEU A 128 6.10 -3.58 1.11
C LEU A 128 4.81 -4.01 1.81
N MET A 129 3.70 -3.31 1.52
CA MET A 129 2.34 -3.78 1.76
C MET A 129 1.74 -4.21 0.42
N ILE A 130 1.51 -5.51 0.26
CA ILE A 130 1.32 -6.14 -1.04
C ILE A 130 -0.12 -6.61 -1.22
N HIS A 131 -0.77 -6.07 -2.24
CA HIS A 131 -2.03 -6.55 -2.80
C HIS A 131 -1.77 -7.70 -3.79
N SER A 132 -2.56 -8.77 -3.70
CA SER A 132 -2.48 -9.87 -4.66
C SER A 132 -3.85 -10.51 -4.88
N ARG A 133 -4.40 -10.34 -6.08
CA ARG A 133 -5.67 -10.96 -6.45
C ARG A 133 -5.58 -11.58 -7.83
N SER A 134 -5.79 -12.91 -7.90
CA SER A 134 -5.65 -13.71 -9.13
C SER A 134 -4.27 -13.59 -9.81
N ALA A 135 -3.21 -13.22 -9.06
CA ALA A 135 -1.90 -12.85 -9.60
C ALA A 135 -0.71 -13.32 -8.74
N HIS A 136 -0.91 -14.24 -7.78
CA HIS A 136 0.12 -14.61 -6.80
C HIS A 136 1.44 -15.04 -7.43
N ARG A 137 1.38 -15.89 -8.46
CA ARG A 137 2.59 -16.40 -9.13
C ARG A 137 3.35 -15.28 -9.82
N GLN A 138 2.67 -14.49 -10.62
CA GLN A 138 3.28 -13.36 -11.35
C GLN A 138 3.87 -12.35 -10.39
N LEU A 139 3.21 -12.12 -9.27
CA LEU A 139 3.68 -11.23 -8.23
C LEU A 139 4.96 -11.75 -7.59
N VAL A 140 5.03 -13.02 -7.21
CA VAL A 140 6.24 -13.65 -6.67
C VAL A 140 7.37 -13.58 -7.70
N ASP A 141 7.12 -13.98 -8.95
CA ASP A 141 8.11 -13.93 -10.03
C ASP A 141 8.63 -12.49 -10.26
N THR A 142 7.78 -11.47 -10.09
CA THR A 142 8.15 -10.06 -10.22
C THR A 142 9.01 -9.56 -9.06
N LEU A 143 8.72 -9.98 -7.83
CA LEU A 143 9.41 -9.52 -6.62
C LEU A 143 10.69 -10.29 -6.32
N LEU A 144 10.80 -11.53 -6.76
CA LEU A 144 11.93 -12.41 -6.45
C LEU A 144 13.31 -11.79 -6.77
N PRO A 145 13.53 -11.08 -7.89
CA PRO A 145 14.81 -10.41 -8.16
C PRO A 145 15.20 -9.32 -7.16
N PHE A 146 14.21 -8.73 -6.48
CA PHE A 146 14.41 -7.67 -5.49
C PHE A 146 14.53 -8.21 -4.06
N ALA A 147 14.07 -9.43 -3.80
CA ALA A 147 13.98 -10.02 -2.46
C ALA A 147 15.25 -9.88 -1.62
N PRO A 148 16.49 -10.07 -2.15
CA PRO A 148 17.71 -9.92 -1.35
C PRO A 148 17.98 -8.49 -0.86
N GLN A 149 17.32 -7.49 -1.42
CA GLN A 149 17.54 -6.07 -1.13
C GLN A 149 16.39 -5.45 -0.32
N LEU A 150 15.23 -6.13 -0.29
CA LEU A 150 14.05 -5.66 0.42
C LEU A 150 14.21 -5.88 1.93
N PRO A 151 13.81 -4.92 2.78
CA PRO A 151 13.78 -5.12 4.23
C PRO A 151 12.68 -6.08 4.69
N GLY A 152 11.72 -6.39 3.80
CA GLY A 152 10.60 -7.30 4.02
C GLY A 152 9.31 -6.80 3.39
N GLY A 153 8.23 -7.51 3.65
CA GLY A 153 6.90 -7.14 3.16
C GLY A 153 5.81 -8.04 3.73
N VAL A 154 4.57 -7.63 3.53
CA VAL A 154 3.38 -8.36 3.97
C VAL A 154 2.42 -8.50 2.80
N PHE A 155 2.00 -9.73 2.50
CA PHE A 155 0.87 -9.97 1.62
C PHE A 155 -0.42 -9.71 2.39
N HIS A 156 -1.12 -8.65 1.99
CA HIS A 156 -2.43 -8.34 2.55
C HIS A 156 -3.47 -9.35 2.06
N CYS A 157 -4.30 -9.84 2.97
CA CYS A 157 -5.42 -10.73 2.67
C CYS A 157 -5.04 -11.91 1.75
N PHE A 158 -3.91 -12.57 2.02
CA PHE A 158 -3.38 -13.64 1.17
C PHE A 158 -4.37 -14.79 1.03
N GLY A 159 -4.85 -15.05 -0.19
CA GLY A 159 -5.79 -16.12 -0.54
C GLY A 159 -5.16 -17.33 -1.22
N GLY A 160 -3.84 -17.41 -1.30
CA GLY A 160 -3.11 -18.49 -1.93
C GLY A 160 -2.87 -19.70 -1.01
N THR A 161 -2.16 -20.69 -1.53
CA THR A 161 -1.77 -21.90 -0.81
C THR A 161 -0.37 -21.79 -0.21
N ALA A 162 -0.04 -22.64 0.75
CA ALA A 162 1.30 -22.68 1.35
C ALA A 162 2.42 -22.96 0.33
N GLY A 163 2.12 -23.57 -0.82
CA GLY A 163 3.09 -23.82 -1.90
C GLY A 163 3.36 -22.61 -2.78
N GLU A 164 2.57 -21.55 -2.67
CA GLU A 164 2.73 -20.29 -3.44
C GLU A 164 3.49 -19.23 -2.66
N THR A 165 3.81 -19.48 -1.40
CA THR A 165 4.69 -18.62 -0.59
C THR A 165 6.11 -19.16 -0.66
N PRO A 166 7.08 -18.42 -1.22
CA PRO A 166 8.49 -18.75 -1.05
C PRO A 166 8.84 -18.65 0.45
N GLY A 167 9.52 -19.69 0.95
CA GLY A 167 9.99 -19.75 2.33
C GLY A 167 11.12 -18.76 2.60
#